data_9230b6b8a59f1afcf95c3dc5a8cbc481
#
_entry.id   9230b6b8a59f1afcf95c3dc5a8cbc481
#
_cell.length_a   1.000
_cell.length_b   1.000
_cell.length_c   1.000
_cell.angle_alpha   90.00
_cell.angle_beta   90.00
_cell.angle_gamma   90.00
#
_symmetry.space_group_name_H-M   'P 1'
#
loop_
_entity.id
_entity.type
_entity.pdbx_description
1 polymer ?
#
loop_
_entity_poly.entity_id
_entity_poly.type
_entity_poly.pdbx_seq_one_letter_code
_entity_poly.pdbx_strand_id
1 'polypeptide(L)'
;MKNLKLLTAGTLGLALLLPLGAQANKPVGITGDTMAVTVMHNGSATDITRNQDNKNTVNPAFAKTSRPCPPFCIQPAVLAPGVETIAEREMIHYAKKMSDGDSSIILVDSRTPDWVAKGTIPSAINVPWTKLNPAKGATPIEIAEIMQDVFNVSESEGLFDFTNAKTAVMFCNGMWCGQSPNNIKNLLKFGYPAHKIKWYRGGMQDWEILGLSTAKP
;
A
#
# COMPACT_ATOMS: atom_id res chain seq x y z
N MET A 1 -65.45 -65.08 25.73
CA MET A 1 -64.69 -63.94 26.22
C MET A 1 -63.37 -63.89 25.39
N LYS A 2 -63.32 -63.02 24.40
CA LYS A 2 -62.16 -62.93 23.46
C LYS A 2 -61.38 -61.66 23.77
N ASN A 3 -60.14 -61.85 24.15
CA ASN A 3 -59.19 -60.72 24.41
C ASN A 3 -58.65 -60.16 23.05
N LEU A 4 -58.92 -58.90 22.81
CA LEU A 4 -58.41 -58.14 21.65
C LEU A 4 -57.14 -57.46 22.08
N LYS A 5 -55.97 -57.86 21.51
CA LYS A 5 -54.67 -57.21 21.71
C LYS A 5 -54.51 -56.06 20.69
N LEU A 6 -54.42 -54.86 21.21
CA LEU A 6 -54.10 -53.65 20.40
C LEU A 6 -52.62 -53.63 20.12
N LEU A 7 -52.19 -53.68 18.83
CA LEU A 7 -50.85 -53.46 18.41
C LEU A 7 -50.67 -51.96 18.10
N THR A 8 -49.86 -51.29 18.90
CA THR A 8 -49.39 -49.91 18.59
C THR A 8 -48.19 -49.98 17.67
N ALA A 9 -48.37 -49.52 16.43
CA ALA A 9 -47.27 -49.33 15.48
C ALA A 9 -46.57 -48.00 15.78
N GLY A 10 -45.35 -48.09 16.30
CA GLY A 10 -44.47 -46.92 16.48
C GLY A 10 -43.84 -46.52 15.16
N THR A 11 -44.19 -45.39 14.64
CA THR A 11 -43.52 -44.76 13.49
C THR A 11 -42.18 -44.12 13.94
N LEU A 12 -41.09 -44.77 13.56
CA LEU A 12 -39.72 -44.22 13.74
C LEU A 12 -39.52 -43.10 12.71
N GLY A 13 -39.61 -41.83 13.16
CA GLY A 13 -39.32 -40.67 12.33
C GLY A 13 -37.79 -40.57 12.10
N LEU A 14 -37.33 -40.91 10.90
CA LEU A 14 -35.95 -40.70 10.48
C LEU A 14 -35.74 -39.19 10.20
N ALA A 15 -35.19 -38.48 11.18
CA ALA A 15 -34.78 -37.07 10.99
C ALA A 15 -33.58 -37.02 10.02
N LEU A 16 -33.82 -36.64 8.75
CA LEU A 16 -32.78 -36.30 7.80
C LEU A 16 -32.04 -35.03 8.30
N LEU A 17 -30.89 -35.21 8.92
CA LEU A 17 -29.93 -34.14 9.17
C LEU A 17 -29.34 -33.73 7.80
N LEU A 18 -29.94 -32.72 7.15
CA LEU A 18 -29.34 -32.05 6.02
C LEU A 18 -28.03 -31.39 6.51
N PRO A 19 -26.88 -31.65 5.87
CA PRO A 19 -25.65 -30.95 6.23
C PRO A 19 -25.92 -29.46 6.01
N LEU A 20 -25.71 -28.62 7.05
CA LEU A 20 -25.57 -27.18 6.87
C LEU A 20 -24.40 -27.00 5.89
N GLY A 21 -24.69 -26.70 4.64
CA GLY A 21 -23.70 -26.39 3.63
C GLY A 21 -22.85 -25.24 4.17
N ALA A 22 -21.57 -25.52 4.41
CA ALA A 22 -20.59 -24.47 4.69
C ALA A 22 -20.67 -23.50 3.51
N GLN A 23 -21.16 -22.29 3.77
CA GLN A 23 -21.22 -21.25 2.77
C GLN A 23 -19.76 -20.91 2.40
N ALA A 24 -19.31 -21.36 1.23
CA ALA A 24 -17.97 -21.05 0.75
C ALA A 24 -17.81 -19.52 0.70
N ASN A 25 -16.72 -19.01 1.29
CA ASN A 25 -16.41 -17.59 1.20
C ASN A 25 -16.33 -17.18 -0.27
N LYS A 26 -16.95 -16.04 -0.61
CA LYS A 26 -16.80 -15.49 -1.95
C LYS A 26 -15.35 -15.04 -2.14
N PRO A 27 -14.74 -15.28 -3.31
CA PRO A 27 -13.38 -14.86 -3.57
C PRO A 27 -13.26 -13.32 -3.49
N VAL A 28 -12.15 -12.84 -2.92
CA VAL A 28 -11.88 -11.41 -2.74
C VAL A 28 -10.81 -10.99 -3.75
N GLY A 29 -11.25 -10.48 -4.91
CA GLY A 29 -10.36 -9.98 -5.96
C GLY A 29 -9.92 -8.53 -5.74
N ILE A 30 -8.85 -8.13 -6.43
CA ILE A 30 -8.45 -6.72 -6.56
C ILE A 30 -9.49 -5.99 -7.40
N THR A 31 -9.92 -6.62 -8.50
CA THR A 31 -11.05 -6.21 -9.33
C THR A 31 -11.97 -7.42 -9.57
N GLY A 32 -13.02 -7.26 -10.35
CA GLY A 32 -13.93 -8.37 -10.68
C GLY A 32 -13.26 -9.51 -11.45
N ASP A 33 -12.17 -9.22 -12.15
CA ASP A 33 -11.44 -10.13 -13.05
C ASP A 33 -9.97 -10.35 -12.63
N THR A 34 -9.47 -9.64 -11.61
CA THR A 34 -8.07 -9.69 -11.19
C THR A 34 -7.96 -10.14 -9.74
N MET A 35 -7.45 -11.34 -9.50
CA MET A 35 -7.26 -11.89 -8.15
C MET A 35 -5.90 -11.52 -7.56
N ALA A 36 -4.86 -11.44 -8.38
CA ALA A 36 -3.50 -11.16 -7.99
C ALA A 36 -2.75 -10.37 -9.07
N VAL A 37 -1.73 -9.62 -8.64
CA VAL A 37 -0.76 -8.97 -9.52
C VAL A 37 0.63 -9.32 -9.02
N THR A 38 1.38 -10.09 -9.80
CA THR A 38 2.76 -10.44 -9.47
C THR A 38 3.69 -9.27 -9.79
N VAL A 39 4.51 -8.89 -8.81
CA VAL A 39 5.52 -7.84 -8.89
C VAL A 39 6.86 -8.35 -8.35
N MET A 40 7.94 -7.64 -8.64
CA MET A 40 9.27 -7.93 -8.07
C MET A 40 9.47 -7.13 -6.78
N HIS A 41 9.89 -7.78 -5.70
CA HIS A 41 10.29 -7.15 -4.45
C HIS A 41 11.59 -7.78 -3.95
N ASN A 42 12.62 -6.97 -3.76
CA ASN A 42 13.96 -7.43 -3.35
C ASN A 42 14.48 -8.62 -4.18
N GLY A 43 14.30 -8.56 -5.51
CA GLY A 43 14.74 -9.61 -6.43
C GLY A 43 13.88 -10.87 -6.47
N SER A 44 12.77 -10.92 -5.74
CA SER A 44 11.86 -12.07 -5.69
C SER A 44 10.47 -11.71 -6.19
N ALA A 45 9.82 -12.63 -6.92
CA ALA A 45 8.43 -12.48 -7.32
C ALA A 45 7.52 -12.50 -6.09
N THR A 46 6.64 -11.53 -5.98
CA THR A 46 5.74 -11.33 -4.84
C THR A 46 4.35 -10.98 -5.37
N ASP A 47 3.31 -11.64 -4.88
CA ASP A 47 1.95 -11.36 -5.31
C ASP A 47 1.29 -10.29 -4.45
N ILE A 48 0.77 -9.27 -5.10
CA ILE A 48 -0.20 -8.36 -4.51
C ILE A 48 -1.57 -9.04 -4.65
N THR A 49 -2.17 -9.40 -3.52
CA THR A 49 -3.49 -10.03 -3.43
C THR A 49 -4.32 -9.32 -2.37
N ARG A 50 -5.61 -9.62 -2.30
CA ARG A 50 -6.43 -9.26 -1.13
C ARG A 50 -6.57 -10.46 -0.20
N ASN A 51 -6.74 -10.19 1.11
CA ASN A 51 -7.00 -11.24 2.10
C ASN A 51 -8.32 -11.97 1.76
N GLN A 52 -8.27 -13.31 1.71
CA GLN A 52 -9.40 -14.15 1.32
C GLN A 52 -10.38 -14.45 2.47
N ASP A 53 -10.03 -14.12 3.71
CA ASP A 53 -10.95 -14.22 4.83
C ASP A 53 -11.96 -13.07 4.79
N ASN A 54 -13.23 -13.37 4.47
CA ASN A 54 -14.31 -12.37 4.42
C ASN A 54 -14.64 -11.74 5.80
N LYS A 55 -14.05 -12.26 6.89
CA LYS A 55 -14.17 -11.72 8.25
C LYS A 55 -12.93 -10.96 8.69
N ASN A 56 -11.92 -10.85 7.82
CA ASN A 56 -10.70 -10.11 8.12
C ASN A 56 -11.02 -8.66 8.50
N THR A 57 -10.30 -8.14 9.47
CA THR A 57 -10.39 -6.74 9.92
C THR A 57 -9.06 -6.05 9.71
N VAL A 58 -9.07 -4.72 9.69
CA VAL A 58 -7.85 -3.93 9.51
C VAL A 58 -6.82 -4.26 10.58
N ASN A 59 -5.55 -4.31 10.18
CA ASN A 59 -4.42 -4.48 11.08
C ASN A 59 -4.48 -3.46 12.22
N PRO A 60 -4.41 -3.87 13.51
CA PRO A 60 -4.50 -2.96 14.67
C PRO A 60 -3.56 -1.76 14.62
N ALA A 61 -2.38 -1.88 13.97
CA ALA A 61 -1.45 -0.76 13.79
C ALA A 61 -2.06 0.39 12.95
N PHE A 62 -3.05 0.11 12.10
CA PHE A 62 -3.76 1.06 11.26
C PHE A 62 -5.20 1.34 11.69
N ALA A 63 -5.69 0.70 12.77
CA ALA A 63 -7.06 0.86 13.26
C ALA A 63 -7.33 2.18 14.00
N LYS A 64 -6.28 2.92 14.41
CA LYS A 64 -6.43 4.18 15.13
C LYS A 64 -7.02 5.26 14.22
N THR A 65 -8.23 5.73 14.53
CA THR A 65 -8.98 6.69 13.72
C THR A 65 -8.69 8.15 14.06
N SER A 66 -8.42 8.48 15.33
CA SER A 66 -8.21 9.85 15.80
C SER A 66 -6.78 10.07 16.26
N ARG A 67 -6.13 11.10 15.71
CA ARG A 67 -4.75 11.46 16.03
C ARG A 67 -4.67 12.97 16.30
N PRO A 68 -3.80 13.41 17.23
CA PRO A 68 -3.67 14.84 17.51
C PRO A 68 -3.11 15.59 16.29
N CYS A 69 -3.69 16.74 16.00
CA CYS A 69 -3.22 17.65 14.96
C CYS A 69 -2.80 18.98 15.61
N PRO A 70 -1.56 19.46 15.46
CA PRO A 70 -0.42 18.77 14.85
C PRO A 70 0.12 17.59 15.69
N PRO A 71 0.94 16.66 15.14
CA PRO A 71 1.47 16.67 13.79
C PRO A 71 0.62 15.89 12.76
N PHE A 72 -0.44 15.19 13.19
CA PHE A 72 -1.20 14.25 12.34
C PHE A 72 -2.43 14.91 11.72
N CYS A 73 -2.23 16.06 11.08
CA CYS A 73 -3.33 16.78 10.42
C CYS A 73 -3.71 16.14 9.10
N ILE A 74 -5.00 16.25 8.74
CA ILE A 74 -5.52 15.75 7.45
C ILE A 74 -4.81 16.49 6.31
N GLN A 75 -4.23 15.73 5.39
CA GLN A 75 -3.59 16.27 4.20
C GLN A 75 -4.64 16.59 3.12
N PRO A 76 -4.42 17.64 2.30
CA PRO A 76 -5.33 17.97 1.20
C PRO A 76 -5.38 16.84 0.15
N ALA A 77 -6.38 16.86 -0.72
CA ALA A 77 -6.44 15.94 -1.85
C ALA A 77 -5.40 16.29 -2.92
N VAL A 78 -5.15 17.58 -3.14
CA VAL A 78 -4.11 18.07 -4.05
C VAL A 78 -2.98 18.65 -3.20
N LEU A 79 -1.80 18.02 -3.26
CA LEU A 79 -0.67 18.42 -2.42
C LEU A 79 0.06 19.64 -2.95
N ALA A 80 0.27 19.70 -4.26
CA ALA A 80 0.90 20.81 -4.97
C ALA A 80 0.47 20.79 -6.44
N PRO A 81 0.53 21.96 -7.15
CA PRO A 81 0.27 22.01 -8.58
C PRO A 81 1.17 21.06 -9.36
N GLY A 82 0.60 20.27 -10.27
CA GLY A 82 1.33 19.32 -11.11
C GLY A 82 1.66 17.97 -10.44
N VAL A 83 1.49 17.84 -9.12
CA VAL A 83 1.59 16.55 -8.41
C VAL A 83 0.25 15.84 -8.51
N GLU A 84 0.27 14.63 -9.08
CA GLU A 84 -0.94 13.81 -9.21
C GLU A 84 -1.17 13.00 -7.94
N THR A 85 -2.38 13.09 -7.39
CA THR A 85 -2.84 12.18 -6.32
C THR A 85 -3.44 10.94 -6.95
N ILE A 86 -2.98 9.77 -6.51
CA ILE A 86 -3.39 8.46 -7.02
C ILE A 86 -4.03 7.61 -5.92
N ALA A 87 -4.73 6.56 -6.33
CA ALA A 87 -5.33 5.55 -5.47
C ALA A 87 -4.65 4.18 -5.65
N GLU A 88 -5.23 3.13 -5.05
CA GLU A 88 -4.63 1.80 -4.96
C GLU A 88 -4.40 1.14 -6.32
N ARG A 89 -5.33 1.30 -7.24
CA ARG A 89 -5.24 0.67 -8.57
C ARG A 89 -4.09 1.25 -9.39
N GLU A 90 -3.90 2.57 -9.34
CA GLU A 90 -2.78 3.25 -9.97
C GLU A 90 -1.46 2.84 -9.30
N MET A 91 -1.45 2.73 -7.95
CA MET A 91 -0.29 2.24 -7.20
C MET A 91 0.13 0.83 -7.65
N ILE A 92 -0.83 -0.10 -7.73
CA ILE A 92 -0.60 -1.47 -8.22
C ILE A 92 -0.11 -1.45 -9.68
N HIS A 93 -0.67 -0.59 -10.52
CA HIS A 93 -0.26 -0.45 -11.93
C HIS A 93 1.20 0.02 -12.04
N TYR A 94 1.62 1.01 -11.24
CA TYR A 94 3.01 1.47 -11.22
C TYR A 94 3.96 0.37 -10.72
N ALA A 95 3.59 -0.37 -9.66
CA ALA A 95 4.36 -1.51 -9.17
C ALA A 95 4.54 -2.59 -10.26
N LYS A 96 3.47 -2.90 -11.00
CA LYS A 96 3.52 -3.86 -12.10
C LYS A 96 4.40 -3.39 -13.25
N LYS A 97 4.26 -2.15 -13.71
CA LYS A 97 5.11 -1.58 -14.77
C LYS A 97 6.59 -1.64 -14.40
N MET A 98 6.93 -1.24 -13.17
CA MET A 98 8.31 -1.30 -12.69
C MET A 98 8.83 -2.74 -12.69
N SER A 99 8.00 -3.70 -12.28
CA SER A 99 8.34 -5.13 -12.29
C SER A 99 8.46 -5.72 -13.70
N ASP A 100 7.75 -5.16 -14.68
CA ASP A 100 7.84 -5.54 -16.09
C ASP A 100 9.05 -4.90 -16.81
N GLY A 101 9.90 -4.18 -16.08
CA GLY A 101 11.16 -3.63 -16.59
C GLY A 101 11.14 -2.12 -16.88
N ASP A 102 10.07 -1.39 -16.53
CA ASP A 102 10.05 0.07 -16.66
C ASP A 102 10.94 0.71 -15.59
N SER A 103 12.20 0.93 -15.93
CA SER A 103 13.21 1.53 -15.04
C SER A 103 13.00 3.05 -14.82
N SER A 104 12.07 3.67 -15.53
CA SER A 104 11.73 5.09 -15.38
C SER A 104 10.80 5.36 -14.20
N ILE A 105 10.43 4.33 -13.42
CA ILE A 105 9.53 4.42 -12.27
C ILE A 105 10.28 4.02 -11.00
N ILE A 106 9.93 4.64 -9.87
CA ILE A 106 10.37 4.23 -8.54
C ILE A 106 9.23 4.38 -7.52
N LEU A 107 8.97 3.33 -6.74
CA LEU A 107 8.02 3.35 -5.62
C LEU A 107 8.78 3.66 -4.33
N VAL A 108 8.35 4.69 -3.60
CA VAL A 108 9.05 5.20 -2.42
C VAL A 108 8.15 5.20 -1.20
N ASP A 109 8.51 4.38 -0.23
CA ASP A 109 7.97 4.44 1.12
C ASP A 109 8.71 5.51 1.92
N SER A 110 8.03 6.60 2.23
CA SER A 110 8.61 7.76 2.95
C SER A 110 8.61 7.61 4.46
N ARG A 111 8.15 6.47 4.99
CA ARG A 111 8.04 6.22 6.42
C ARG A 111 9.42 6.02 7.08
N THR A 112 9.43 6.15 8.40
CA THR A 112 10.60 5.76 9.19
C THR A 112 10.82 4.25 9.15
N PRO A 113 12.09 3.77 9.28
CA PRO A 113 12.42 2.34 9.14
C PRO A 113 11.64 1.41 10.09
N ASP A 114 11.31 1.86 11.30
CA ASP A 114 10.50 1.12 12.27
C ASP A 114 9.07 0.82 11.79
N TRP A 115 8.49 1.71 10.99
CA TRP A 115 7.21 1.47 10.32
C TRP A 115 7.35 0.53 9.13
N VAL A 116 8.40 0.71 8.33
CA VAL A 116 8.67 -0.15 7.16
C VAL A 116 8.93 -1.60 7.57
N ALA A 117 9.63 -1.82 8.69
CA ALA A 117 9.88 -3.15 9.25
C ALA A 117 8.60 -3.94 9.57
N LYS A 118 7.46 -3.27 9.78
CA LYS A 118 6.15 -3.91 9.99
C LYS A 118 5.53 -4.42 8.69
N GLY A 119 5.94 -3.88 7.56
CA GLY A 119 5.48 -4.20 6.21
C GLY A 119 5.41 -2.96 5.34
N THR A 120 5.62 -3.14 4.04
CA THR A 120 5.53 -2.09 3.02
C THR A 120 4.75 -2.59 1.81
N ILE A 121 4.41 -1.70 0.89
CA ILE A 121 3.83 -2.08 -0.40
C ILE A 121 4.90 -2.82 -1.21
N PRO A 122 4.60 -4.00 -1.78
CA PRO A 122 5.55 -4.72 -2.63
C PRO A 122 6.12 -3.82 -3.74
N SER A 123 7.39 -3.99 -4.06
CA SER A 123 8.21 -3.19 -4.98
C SER A 123 8.69 -1.83 -4.45
N ALA A 124 8.20 -1.36 -3.30
CA ALA A 124 8.65 -0.09 -2.74
C ALA A 124 10.04 -0.20 -2.08
N ILE A 125 10.83 0.85 -2.22
CA ILE A 125 12.05 1.06 -1.44
C ILE A 125 11.81 2.11 -0.35
N ASN A 126 12.60 2.08 0.70
CA ASN A 126 12.48 3.06 1.79
C ASN A 126 13.40 4.26 1.57
N VAL A 127 12.83 5.45 1.46
CA VAL A 127 13.53 6.73 1.58
C VAL A 127 12.87 7.51 2.70
N PRO A 128 13.36 7.39 3.93
CA PRO A 128 12.76 8.06 5.10
C PRO A 128 12.66 9.57 4.88
N TRP A 129 11.53 10.16 5.29
CA TRP A 129 11.25 11.59 5.07
C TRP A 129 12.29 12.55 5.63
N THR A 130 13.11 12.10 6.57
CA THR A 130 14.22 12.87 7.15
C THR A 130 15.41 12.98 6.18
N LYS A 131 15.59 12.03 5.28
CA LYS A 131 16.76 11.94 4.40
C LYS A 131 16.76 12.95 3.22
N LEU A 132 15.60 13.51 2.90
CA LEU A 132 15.48 14.60 1.92
C LEU A 132 15.18 15.96 2.60
N ASN A 133 15.33 16.05 3.92
CA ASN A 133 14.94 17.23 4.69
C ASN A 133 16.12 17.89 5.40
N PRO A 134 16.66 19.02 4.87
CA PRO A 134 17.74 19.75 5.54
C PRO A 134 17.40 20.20 6.97
N ALA A 135 16.12 20.55 7.25
CA ALA A 135 15.68 20.93 8.59
C ALA A 135 15.65 19.74 9.59
N LYS A 136 15.90 18.51 9.11
CA LYS A 136 16.04 17.28 9.90
C LYS A 136 17.45 16.72 9.87
N GLY A 137 18.41 17.50 9.39
CA GLY A 137 19.83 17.16 9.40
C GLY A 137 20.35 16.48 8.12
N ALA A 138 19.52 16.34 7.07
CA ALA A 138 20.03 15.85 5.79
C ALA A 138 21.02 16.85 5.20
N THR A 139 22.22 16.38 4.90
CA THR A 139 23.27 17.20 4.27
C THR A 139 23.06 17.33 2.76
N PRO A 140 23.58 18.38 2.10
CA PRO A 140 23.53 18.50 0.65
C PRO A 140 24.10 17.27 -0.07
N ILE A 141 25.18 16.68 0.46
CA ILE A 141 25.83 15.49 -0.14
C ILE A 141 24.87 14.28 -0.07
N GLU A 142 24.30 13.98 1.11
CA GLU A 142 23.34 12.88 1.25
C GLU A 142 22.11 13.04 0.35
N ILE A 143 21.65 14.28 0.18
CA ILE A 143 20.52 14.58 -0.72
C ILE A 143 20.92 14.34 -2.17
N ALA A 144 22.10 14.79 -2.60
CA ALA A 144 22.61 14.59 -3.95
C ALA A 144 22.78 13.09 -4.27
N GLU A 145 23.35 12.31 -3.34
CA GLU A 145 23.46 10.85 -3.47
C GLU A 145 22.09 10.19 -3.66
N ILE A 146 21.10 10.54 -2.85
CA ILE A 146 19.75 10.00 -3.01
C ILE A 146 19.11 10.42 -4.35
N MET A 147 19.32 11.67 -4.77
CA MET A 147 18.81 12.16 -6.05
C MET A 147 19.41 11.37 -7.22
N GLN A 148 20.70 11.06 -7.17
CA GLN A 148 21.42 10.29 -8.19
C GLN A 148 21.01 8.81 -8.14
N ASP A 149 21.21 8.15 -7.01
CA ASP A 149 21.10 6.70 -6.89
C ASP A 149 19.65 6.19 -6.96
N VAL A 150 18.72 6.93 -6.35
CA VAL A 150 17.32 6.54 -6.26
C VAL A 150 16.49 7.10 -7.40
N PHE A 151 16.61 8.41 -7.63
CA PHE A 151 15.74 9.12 -8.56
C PHE A 151 16.30 9.30 -9.95
N ASN A 152 17.52 8.83 -10.21
CA ASN A 152 18.22 8.95 -11.50
C ASN A 152 18.34 10.40 -11.99
N VAL A 153 18.65 11.30 -11.05
CA VAL A 153 18.90 12.72 -11.32
C VAL A 153 20.40 12.93 -11.44
N SER A 154 20.86 13.52 -12.54
CA SER A 154 22.28 13.90 -12.68
C SER A 154 22.57 15.17 -11.90
N GLU A 155 23.80 15.33 -11.45
CA GLU A 155 24.27 16.55 -10.78
C GLU A 155 25.60 16.95 -11.37
N SER A 156 25.76 18.24 -11.69
CA SER A 156 27.01 18.82 -12.15
C SER A 156 27.13 20.22 -11.59
N GLU A 157 28.28 20.51 -10.97
CA GLU A 157 28.62 21.82 -10.41
C GLU A 157 27.55 22.37 -9.43
N GLY A 158 26.91 21.48 -8.66
CA GLY A 158 25.84 21.83 -7.69
C GLY A 158 24.46 22.02 -8.32
N LEU A 159 24.29 21.75 -9.62
CA LEU A 159 23.02 21.86 -10.33
C LEU A 159 22.47 20.48 -10.67
N PHE A 160 21.19 20.25 -10.36
CA PHE A 160 20.48 19.03 -10.72
C PHE A 160 19.92 19.09 -12.13
N ASP A 161 20.15 18.03 -12.91
CA ASP A 161 19.49 17.78 -14.20
C ASP A 161 18.46 16.67 -14.05
N PHE A 162 17.19 17.02 -14.25
CA PHE A 162 16.05 16.12 -14.11
C PHE A 162 15.59 15.48 -15.42
N THR A 163 16.33 15.64 -16.50
CA THR A 163 15.94 15.11 -17.83
C THR A 163 15.60 13.62 -17.77
N ASN A 164 16.43 12.84 -17.07
CA ASN A 164 16.28 11.40 -16.92
C ASN A 164 15.66 11.00 -15.56
N ALA A 165 15.16 11.95 -14.78
CA ALA A 165 14.57 11.67 -13.48
C ALA A 165 13.40 10.69 -13.59
N LYS A 166 13.32 9.75 -12.65
CA LYS A 166 12.25 8.74 -12.60
C LYS A 166 10.90 9.36 -12.23
N THR A 167 9.81 8.69 -12.59
CA THR A 167 8.50 8.95 -12.00
C THR A 167 8.49 8.41 -10.57
N ALA A 168 8.43 9.30 -9.58
CA ALA A 168 8.45 8.97 -8.17
C ALA A 168 7.02 8.76 -7.64
N VAL A 169 6.67 7.53 -7.31
CA VAL A 169 5.37 7.16 -6.72
C VAL A 169 5.55 7.04 -5.21
N MET A 170 5.01 7.98 -4.45
CA MET A 170 5.37 8.18 -3.05
C MET A 170 4.18 8.01 -2.11
N PHE A 171 4.42 7.36 -0.97
CA PHE A 171 3.41 7.13 0.06
C PHE A 171 3.98 7.17 1.48
N CYS A 172 3.08 7.17 2.47
CA CYS A 172 3.40 6.96 3.88
C CYS A 172 2.26 6.22 4.60
N ASN A 173 1.94 6.57 5.85
CA ASN A 173 0.98 5.79 6.65
C ASN A 173 -0.50 6.03 6.30
N GLY A 174 -0.87 7.16 5.72
CA GLY A 174 -2.28 7.47 5.42
C GLY A 174 -2.56 8.96 5.24
N MET A 175 -3.81 9.31 5.07
CA MET A 175 -4.30 10.68 4.77
C MET A 175 -3.92 11.74 5.82
N TRP A 176 -3.57 11.34 7.03
CA TRP A 176 -3.12 12.19 8.14
C TRP A 176 -1.60 12.25 8.26
N CYS A 177 -0.87 11.50 7.43
CA CYS A 177 0.59 11.36 7.53
C CYS A 177 1.28 12.45 6.71
N GLY A 178 2.20 13.19 7.36
CA GLY A 178 2.98 14.25 6.73
C GLY A 178 4.32 13.78 6.12
N GLN A 179 4.67 12.50 6.19
CA GLN A 179 6.02 12.04 5.81
C GLN A 179 6.24 12.06 4.29
N SER A 180 5.34 11.46 3.49
CA SER A 180 5.43 11.59 2.03
C SER A 180 5.17 13.02 1.53
N PRO A 181 4.21 13.80 2.07
CA PRO A 181 4.10 15.23 1.78
C PRO A 181 5.39 16.01 2.03
N ASN A 182 6.14 15.68 3.09
CA ASN A 182 7.42 16.32 3.38
C ASN A 182 8.47 16.00 2.31
N ASN A 183 8.66 14.73 1.95
CA ASN A 183 9.55 14.33 0.87
C ASN A 183 9.19 15.01 -0.45
N ILE A 184 7.91 14.98 -0.83
CA ILE A 184 7.43 15.60 -2.07
C ILE A 184 7.73 17.11 -2.08
N LYS A 185 7.43 17.83 -0.99
CA LYS A 185 7.71 19.26 -0.90
C LYS A 185 9.20 19.58 -0.99
N ASN A 186 10.07 18.73 -0.45
CA ASN A 186 11.51 18.92 -0.56
C ASN A 186 12.01 18.61 -1.98
N LEU A 187 11.54 17.53 -2.61
CA LEU A 187 11.84 17.26 -4.01
C LEU A 187 11.46 18.44 -4.91
N LEU A 188 10.26 19.01 -4.73
CA LEU A 188 9.83 20.20 -5.47
C LEU A 188 10.72 21.43 -5.21
N LYS A 189 11.19 21.63 -3.97
CA LYS A 189 12.13 22.73 -3.64
C LYS A 189 13.49 22.55 -4.33
N PHE A 190 13.92 21.31 -4.54
CA PHE A 190 15.14 21.00 -5.29
C PHE A 190 14.97 21.11 -6.82
N GLY A 191 13.75 21.37 -7.30
CA GLY A 191 13.44 21.51 -8.71
C GLY A 191 12.92 20.24 -9.39
N TYR A 192 12.60 19.18 -8.62
CA TYR A 192 12.07 17.94 -9.21
C TYR A 192 10.78 18.22 -9.97
N PRO A 193 10.61 17.72 -11.21
CA PRO A 193 9.44 18.02 -12.03
C PRO A 193 8.15 17.49 -11.38
N ALA A 194 7.21 18.37 -11.07
CA ALA A 194 5.98 18.03 -10.36
C ALA A 194 5.17 16.94 -11.07
N HIS A 195 5.12 16.95 -12.42
CA HIS A 195 4.40 15.94 -13.22
C HIS A 195 4.99 14.52 -13.11
N LYS A 196 6.25 14.41 -12.70
CA LYS A 196 6.93 13.13 -12.42
C LYS A 196 6.69 12.64 -10.98
N ILE A 197 5.93 13.36 -10.16
CA ILE A 197 5.59 12.94 -8.80
C ILE A 197 4.15 12.46 -8.75
N LYS A 198 3.96 11.24 -8.25
CA LYS A 198 2.67 10.62 -7.97
C LYS A 198 2.56 10.42 -6.46
N TRP A 199 1.48 10.88 -5.88
CA TRP A 199 1.26 10.76 -4.45
C TRP A 199 0.11 9.82 -4.12
N TYR A 200 0.43 8.64 -3.57
CA TYR A 200 -0.56 7.73 -3.02
C TYR A 200 -0.94 8.22 -1.61
N ARG A 201 -1.97 9.09 -1.57
CA ARG A 201 -2.42 9.79 -0.36
C ARG A 201 -2.95 8.84 0.72
N GLY A 202 -3.66 7.77 0.31
CA GLY A 202 -4.24 6.77 1.21
C GLY A 202 -3.19 6.01 2.01
N GLY A 203 -2.03 5.76 1.42
CA GLY A 203 -0.89 5.12 2.06
C GLY A 203 -1.20 3.73 2.60
N MET A 204 -0.44 3.33 3.62
CA MET A 204 -0.60 2.00 4.20
C MET A 204 -1.97 1.79 4.87
N GLN A 205 -2.64 2.83 5.37
CA GLN A 205 -3.93 2.69 6.02
C GLN A 205 -5.01 2.23 5.03
N ASP A 206 -5.09 2.88 3.87
CA ASP A 206 -6.06 2.49 2.84
C ASP A 206 -5.69 1.14 2.21
N TRP A 207 -4.38 0.87 2.04
CA TRP A 207 -3.87 -0.43 1.60
C TRP A 207 -4.31 -1.58 2.50
N GLU A 208 -4.17 -1.41 3.82
CA GLU A 208 -4.56 -2.40 4.84
C GLU A 208 -6.08 -2.53 4.99
N ILE A 209 -6.84 -1.43 4.87
CA ILE A 209 -8.33 -1.46 4.90
C ILE A 209 -8.89 -2.31 3.76
N LEU A 210 -8.24 -2.30 2.60
CA LEU A 210 -8.62 -3.14 1.48
C LEU A 210 -8.12 -4.58 1.60
N GLY A 211 -7.36 -4.91 2.64
CA GLY A 211 -6.79 -6.23 2.86
C GLY A 211 -5.73 -6.61 1.83
N LEU A 212 -5.05 -5.62 1.24
CA LEU A 212 -3.97 -5.84 0.29
C LEU A 212 -2.72 -6.38 1.00
N SER A 213 -2.02 -7.30 0.34
CA SER A 213 -0.81 -7.94 0.88
C SER A 213 0.35 -6.96 1.00
N THR A 214 1.18 -7.15 2.03
CA THR A 214 2.40 -6.38 2.28
C THR A 214 3.63 -7.27 2.18
N ALA A 215 4.78 -6.67 1.89
CA ALA A 215 6.08 -7.33 1.89
C ALA A 215 6.95 -6.84 3.05
N LYS A 216 7.96 -7.64 3.42
CA LYS A 216 9.02 -7.21 4.33
C LYS A 216 10.11 -6.48 3.56
N PRO A 217 10.77 -5.45 4.18
CA PRO A 217 11.85 -4.71 3.54
C PRO A 217 13.07 -5.57 3.26
#